data_3d7e1dc865326351413fe11ec699b7fa
#
_entry.id   3d7e1dc865326351413fe11ec699b7fa
#
_cell.length_a   1.000
_cell.length_b   1.000
_cell.length_c   1.000
_cell.angle_alpha   90.00
_cell.angle_beta   90.00
_cell.angle_gamma   90.00
#
_symmetry.space_group_name_H-M   'P 1'
#
loop_
_entity.id
_entity.type
_entity.pdbx_description
1 polymer ?
#
loop_
_entity_poly.entity_id
_entity_poly.type
_entity_poly.pdbx_seq_one_letter_code
_entity_poly.pdbx_strand_id
1 'polypeptide(L)'
;MTDGDCRPSPHFNERPEGEKISLVVMHFISLPAGVFEGEDIDDLFLGRLDCAKCEDYAQLEGLRVSSHFVIRRSGEIRQYVSTEKRAWHAGVSTFEGRDGCNDFSIGIEMEGTGEVPFEEAQYEALSRLLPAICRRYPIEAVTGHEFIALGRKSDPGPFFEWTRLEMMVPSSIDVVRQ
;
A
#
# COMPACT_ATOMS: atom_id res chain seq x y z
N MET A 1 7.07 -13.25 -12.86
CA MET A 1 7.28 -12.01 -12.08
C MET A 1 8.44 -11.30 -12.74
N THR A 2 8.20 -10.13 -13.30
CA THR A 2 9.26 -9.25 -13.83
C THR A 2 10.17 -8.87 -12.66
N ASP A 3 11.47 -8.69 -12.93
CA ASP A 3 12.49 -8.21 -11.99
C ASP A 3 12.12 -6.85 -11.39
N GLY A 4 11.15 -6.86 -10.46
CA GLY A 4 10.86 -5.71 -9.61
C GLY A 4 12.00 -5.55 -8.61
N ASP A 5 12.36 -4.32 -8.28
CA ASP A 5 13.36 -4.02 -7.28
C ASP A 5 12.86 -4.55 -5.91
N CYS A 6 13.46 -5.65 -5.44
CA CYS A 6 13.11 -6.29 -4.18
C CYS A 6 13.97 -5.74 -3.05
N ARG A 7 13.35 -5.07 -2.09
CA ARG A 7 13.97 -4.44 -0.92
C ARG A 7 13.39 -5.02 0.37
N PRO A 8 13.88 -6.18 0.87
CA PRO A 8 13.22 -6.91 1.94
C PRO A 8 13.17 -6.10 3.25
N SER A 9 11.95 -5.75 3.67
CA SER A 9 11.68 -5.11 4.96
C SER A 9 11.79 -6.13 6.10
N PRO A 10 12.33 -5.75 7.26
CA PRO A 10 12.24 -6.57 8.48
C PRO A 10 10.89 -6.45 9.19
N HIS A 11 10.01 -5.54 8.75
CA HIS A 11 8.76 -5.22 9.41
C HIS A 11 7.60 -6.05 8.83
N PHE A 12 7.61 -7.34 9.10
CA PHE A 12 6.54 -8.28 8.73
C PHE A 12 6.47 -9.43 9.73
N ASN A 13 5.41 -10.20 9.65
CA ASN A 13 5.29 -11.49 10.33
C ASN A 13 4.49 -12.48 9.48
N GLU A 14 4.26 -13.68 10.01
CA GLU A 14 3.42 -14.67 9.35
C GLU A 14 1.96 -14.20 9.38
N ARG A 15 1.20 -14.57 8.35
CA ARG A 15 -0.27 -14.46 8.39
C ARG A 15 -0.82 -15.50 9.36
N PRO A 16 -2.01 -15.28 9.94
CA PRO A 16 -2.70 -16.31 10.68
C PRO A 16 -2.87 -17.58 9.84
N GLU A 17 -2.80 -18.73 10.49
CA GLU A 17 -2.91 -20.02 9.81
C GLU A 17 -4.29 -20.16 9.12
N GLY A 18 -4.29 -20.60 7.86
CA GLY A 18 -5.49 -20.77 7.07
C GLY A 18 -6.06 -19.47 6.50
N GLU A 19 -5.42 -18.33 6.75
CA GLU A 19 -5.89 -17.03 6.28
C GLU A 19 -5.74 -16.89 4.76
N LYS A 20 -6.85 -16.49 4.11
CA LYS A 20 -6.87 -16.22 2.67
C LYS A 20 -6.61 -14.76 2.38
N ILE A 21 -5.76 -14.49 1.40
CA ILE A 21 -5.53 -13.14 0.89
C ILE A 21 -6.69 -12.79 -0.03
N SER A 22 -7.63 -11.99 0.48
CA SER A 22 -8.89 -11.66 -0.20
C SER A 22 -9.09 -10.16 -0.44
N LEU A 23 -8.22 -9.30 0.10
CA LEU A 23 -8.35 -7.85 0.02
C LEU A 23 -7.09 -7.21 -0.55
N VAL A 24 -7.26 -6.16 -1.36
CA VAL A 24 -6.17 -5.22 -1.69
C VAL A 24 -6.52 -3.87 -1.09
N VAL A 25 -5.55 -3.24 -0.41
CA VAL A 25 -5.70 -1.91 0.18
C VAL A 25 -4.77 -0.94 -0.54
N MET A 26 -5.37 0.11 -1.09
CA MET A 26 -4.65 1.22 -1.73
C MET A 26 -4.30 2.29 -0.71
N HIS A 27 -3.08 2.80 -0.83
CA HIS A 27 -2.53 3.84 0.02
C HIS A 27 -1.88 4.94 -0.81
N PHE A 28 -1.58 6.08 -0.17
CA PHE A 28 -0.51 6.95 -0.62
C PHE A 28 0.57 7.08 0.45
N ILE A 29 1.78 7.34 0.00
CA ILE A 29 2.91 7.66 0.88
C ILE A 29 3.81 8.71 0.24
N SER A 30 4.30 9.67 1.03
CA SER A 30 5.43 10.52 0.69
C SER A 30 6.23 10.82 1.94
N LEU A 31 7.54 10.86 1.82
CA LEU A 31 8.41 11.08 2.97
C LEU A 31 9.69 11.82 2.55
N PRO A 32 9.88 13.08 3.06
CA PRO A 32 8.92 13.89 3.83
C PRO A 32 7.61 14.14 3.09
N ALA A 33 6.58 14.59 3.80
CA ALA A 33 5.28 14.85 3.18
C ALA A 33 5.41 15.82 1.98
N GLY A 34 4.91 15.38 0.82
CA GLY A 34 4.99 16.15 -0.44
C GLY A 34 6.35 16.13 -1.13
N VAL A 35 7.34 15.41 -0.62
CA VAL A 35 8.64 15.19 -1.28
C VAL A 35 8.64 13.80 -1.91
N PHE A 36 9.01 13.75 -3.18
CA PHE A 36 8.97 12.54 -3.99
C PHE A 36 10.37 12.12 -4.45
N GLU A 37 10.48 10.84 -4.83
CA GLU A 37 11.67 10.22 -5.41
C GLU A 37 12.92 10.16 -4.50
N GLY A 38 12.77 10.50 -3.19
CA GLY A 38 13.80 10.27 -2.20
C GLY A 38 13.87 8.80 -1.76
N GLU A 39 14.82 8.47 -0.88
CA GLU A 39 14.99 7.12 -0.32
C GLU A 39 14.35 6.96 1.07
N ASP A 40 13.74 8.03 1.63
CA ASP A 40 13.24 8.02 3.01
C ASP A 40 12.07 7.05 3.22
N ILE A 41 11.27 6.77 2.17
CA ILE A 41 10.25 5.71 2.21
C ILE A 41 10.91 4.33 2.38
N ASP A 42 11.98 4.09 1.62
CA ASP A 42 12.78 2.86 1.76
C ASP A 42 13.37 2.75 3.16
N ASP A 43 13.97 3.83 3.65
CA ASP A 43 14.60 3.85 4.96
C ASP A 43 13.60 3.60 6.08
N LEU A 44 12.36 4.12 5.96
CA LEU A 44 11.27 3.82 6.89
C LEU A 44 10.93 2.33 6.86
N PHE A 45 10.65 1.78 5.69
CA PHE A 45 10.22 0.38 5.55
C PHE A 45 11.34 -0.61 5.86
N LEU A 46 12.59 -0.23 5.69
CA LEU A 46 13.77 -1.03 6.04
C LEU A 46 14.23 -0.84 7.50
N GLY A 47 13.53 0.02 8.26
CA GLY A 47 13.83 0.24 9.69
C GLY A 47 15.14 0.98 9.95
N ARG A 48 15.56 1.85 9.03
CA ARG A 48 16.81 2.62 9.12
C ARG A 48 16.63 4.13 8.90
N LEU A 49 15.37 4.62 8.98
CA LEU A 49 15.08 6.05 8.85
C LEU A 49 15.80 6.84 9.95
N ASP A 50 16.59 7.83 9.53
CA ASP A 50 17.19 8.80 10.44
C ASP A 50 16.16 9.87 10.81
N CYS A 51 15.52 9.70 11.96
CA CYS A 51 14.51 10.63 12.45
C CYS A 51 15.05 12.00 12.85
N ALA A 52 16.39 12.17 12.97
CA ALA A 52 17.01 13.47 13.22
C ALA A 52 17.12 14.33 11.93
N LYS A 53 16.93 13.72 10.76
CA LYS A 53 17.05 14.38 9.45
C LYS A 53 15.99 15.45 9.20
N CYS A 54 14.80 15.30 9.78
CA CYS A 54 13.65 16.18 9.56
C CYS A 54 12.79 16.21 10.83
N GLU A 55 12.32 17.41 11.22
CA GLU A 55 11.44 17.55 12.39
C GLU A 55 10.15 16.73 12.25
N ASP A 56 9.60 16.61 11.05
CA ASP A 56 8.41 15.82 10.76
C ASP A 56 8.59 14.32 11.03
N TYR A 57 9.84 13.85 11.13
CA TYR A 57 10.16 12.44 11.39
C TYR A 57 10.16 12.08 12.87
N ALA A 58 10.12 13.05 13.79
CA ALA A 58 10.10 12.78 15.22
C ALA A 58 8.94 11.84 15.63
N GLN A 59 7.79 11.97 14.99
CA GLN A 59 6.62 11.11 15.21
C GLN A 59 6.78 9.69 14.63
N LEU A 60 7.79 9.46 13.80
CA LEU A 60 8.08 8.18 13.17
C LEU A 60 9.14 7.39 13.95
N GLU A 61 9.73 7.98 15.00
CA GLU A 61 10.76 7.31 15.79
C GLU A 61 10.22 6.03 16.42
N GLY A 62 10.89 4.92 16.16
CA GLY A 62 10.49 3.59 16.62
C GLY A 62 9.27 2.99 15.89
N LEU A 63 8.69 3.69 14.93
CA LEU A 63 7.57 3.18 14.14
C LEU A 63 8.05 2.02 13.25
N ARG A 64 7.33 0.90 13.32
CA ARG A 64 7.59 -0.29 12.51
C ARG A 64 6.41 -0.52 11.57
N VAL A 65 6.57 -0.07 10.35
CA VAL A 65 5.56 -0.20 9.28
C VAL A 65 6.21 -0.71 8.01
N SER A 66 5.42 -1.27 7.15
CA SER A 66 5.82 -1.72 5.81
C SER A 66 4.59 -1.84 4.92
N SER A 67 4.79 -1.95 3.63
CA SER A 67 3.77 -2.37 2.68
C SER A 67 4.34 -3.50 1.80
N HIS A 68 3.48 -4.16 1.02
CA HIS A 68 3.97 -5.16 0.08
C HIS A 68 4.66 -4.49 -1.11
N PHE A 69 4.04 -3.44 -1.64
CA PHE A 69 4.54 -2.71 -2.81
C PHE A 69 4.49 -1.20 -2.61
N VAL A 70 5.44 -0.52 -3.21
CA VAL A 70 5.40 0.93 -3.47
C VAL A 70 5.52 1.13 -4.98
N ILE A 71 4.64 1.96 -5.54
CA ILE A 71 4.73 2.45 -6.92
C ILE A 71 5.21 3.89 -6.87
N ARG A 72 6.46 4.12 -7.30
CA ARG A 72 7.09 5.44 -7.34
C ARG A 72 6.44 6.33 -8.39
N ARG A 73 6.67 7.65 -8.32
CA ARG A 73 6.15 8.61 -9.32
C ARG A 73 6.56 8.23 -10.76
N SER A 74 7.75 7.69 -10.93
CA SER A 74 8.26 7.19 -12.21
C SER A 74 7.54 5.95 -12.75
N GLY A 75 6.68 5.30 -11.95
CA GLY A 75 6.08 3.99 -12.25
C GLY A 75 6.96 2.79 -11.87
N GLU A 76 8.12 3.03 -11.24
CA GLU A 76 8.93 1.95 -10.68
C GLU A 76 8.17 1.24 -9.57
N ILE A 77 8.14 -0.10 -9.60
CA ILE A 77 7.52 -0.92 -8.58
C ILE A 77 8.61 -1.49 -7.68
N ARG A 78 8.55 -1.17 -6.39
CA ARG A 78 9.42 -1.73 -5.35
C ARG A 78 8.62 -2.68 -4.47
N GLN A 79 9.18 -3.87 -4.20
CA GLN A 79 8.56 -4.86 -3.30
C GLN A 79 9.35 -4.95 -2.00
N TYR A 80 8.66 -4.77 -0.86
CA TYR A 80 9.28 -4.79 0.48
C TYR A 80 8.93 -6.05 1.27
N VAL A 81 7.72 -6.56 1.14
CA VAL A 81 7.27 -7.76 1.84
C VAL A 81 6.73 -8.75 0.82
N SER A 82 7.05 -10.03 0.99
CA SER A 82 6.41 -11.09 0.20
C SER A 82 4.91 -11.05 0.41
N THR A 83 4.13 -11.20 -0.65
CA THR A 83 2.67 -11.23 -0.57
C THR A 83 2.13 -12.38 0.28
N GLU A 84 2.91 -13.46 0.44
CA GLU A 84 2.57 -14.56 1.36
C GLU A 84 2.72 -14.19 2.85
N LYS A 85 3.45 -13.10 3.15
CA LYS A 85 3.67 -12.62 4.51
C LYS A 85 2.70 -11.47 4.83
N ARG A 86 2.62 -11.14 6.10
CA ARG A 86 1.79 -10.07 6.63
C ARG A 86 2.61 -8.79 6.76
N ALA A 87 2.47 -7.87 5.82
CA ALA A 87 3.01 -6.51 5.96
C ALA A 87 2.19 -5.69 6.96
N TRP A 88 2.77 -4.63 7.50
CA TRP A 88 2.15 -3.77 8.52
C TRP A 88 1.78 -2.41 7.92
N HIS A 89 0.72 -2.37 7.09
CA HIS A 89 0.30 -1.17 6.35
C HIS A 89 -1.04 -0.58 6.82
N ALA A 90 -1.96 -1.40 7.35
CA ALA A 90 -3.33 -0.97 7.64
C ALA A 90 -3.54 -0.54 9.11
N GLY A 91 -2.66 -0.98 10.02
CA GLY A 91 -2.80 -0.67 11.46
C GLY A 91 -4.12 -1.21 12.04
N VAL A 92 -4.74 -0.42 12.91
CA VAL A 92 -6.10 -0.71 13.41
C VAL A 92 -7.08 -0.43 12.27
N SER A 93 -7.75 -1.45 11.80
CA SER A 93 -8.57 -1.39 10.58
C SER A 93 -9.67 -2.45 10.61
N THR A 94 -10.79 -2.16 9.95
CA THR A 94 -11.93 -3.06 9.84
C THR A 94 -12.47 -3.01 8.42
N PHE A 95 -12.70 -4.16 7.81
CA PHE A 95 -13.35 -4.29 6.51
C PHE A 95 -14.54 -5.25 6.62
N GLU A 96 -15.76 -4.78 6.30
CA GLU A 96 -17.00 -5.56 6.36
C GLU A 96 -17.21 -6.29 7.70
N GLY A 97 -16.89 -5.59 8.82
CA GLY A 97 -17.03 -6.15 10.17
C GLY A 97 -15.89 -7.07 10.58
N ARG A 98 -14.86 -7.23 9.77
CA ARG A 98 -13.69 -8.03 10.05
C ARG A 98 -12.49 -7.13 10.38
N ASP A 99 -11.99 -7.28 11.60
CA ASP A 99 -10.85 -6.49 12.09
C ASP A 99 -9.49 -7.03 11.59
N GLY A 100 -8.47 -6.15 11.64
CA GLY A 100 -7.09 -6.56 11.38
C GLY A 100 -6.79 -6.81 9.91
N CYS A 101 -7.12 -5.86 9.04
CA CYS A 101 -6.98 -6.01 7.57
C CYS A 101 -5.58 -6.43 7.10
N ASN A 102 -4.52 -6.17 7.88
CA ASN A 102 -3.18 -6.71 7.57
C ASN A 102 -3.16 -8.23 7.41
N ASP A 103 -4.04 -8.95 8.10
CA ASP A 103 -4.03 -10.40 8.15
C ASP A 103 -4.39 -11.01 6.78
N PHE A 104 -5.33 -10.39 6.07
CA PHE A 104 -5.91 -10.91 4.83
C PHE A 104 -5.77 -9.99 3.61
N SER A 105 -4.95 -8.93 3.72
CA SER A 105 -4.79 -7.99 2.61
C SER A 105 -3.37 -7.91 2.04
N ILE A 106 -3.28 -7.36 0.84
CA ILE A 106 -2.05 -6.86 0.22
C ILE A 106 -2.14 -5.34 0.18
N GLY A 107 -1.15 -4.64 0.75
CA GLY A 107 -1.04 -3.18 0.67
C GLY A 107 -0.21 -2.76 -0.55
N ILE A 108 -0.72 -1.76 -1.26
CA ILE A 108 -0.04 -1.08 -2.37
C ILE A 108 0.00 0.41 -2.06
N GLU A 109 1.20 0.95 -1.90
CA GLU A 109 1.44 2.38 -1.73
C GLU A 109 1.68 3.04 -3.09
N MET A 110 0.97 4.12 -3.38
CA MET A 110 1.28 5.02 -4.48
C MET A 110 2.09 6.19 -3.92
N GLU A 111 3.29 6.45 -4.42
CA GLU A 111 4.04 7.63 -3.98
C GLU A 111 3.26 8.90 -4.33
N GLY A 112 2.78 9.61 -3.33
CA GLY A 112 1.86 10.72 -3.51
C GLY A 112 1.37 11.33 -2.20
N THR A 113 0.41 12.23 -2.33
CA THR A 113 -0.28 12.88 -1.22
C THR A 113 -1.77 13.04 -1.54
N GLY A 114 -2.55 13.51 -0.56
CA GLY A 114 -3.95 13.92 -0.77
C GLY A 114 -4.12 15.29 -1.47
N GLU A 115 -3.04 15.92 -1.94
CA GLU A 115 -3.06 17.28 -2.49
C GLU A 115 -2.70 17.37 -3.96
N VAL A 116 -2.07 16.33 -4.51
CA VAL A 116 -1.63 16.30 -5.92
C VAL A 116 -2.08 15.03 -6.63
N PRO A 117 -2.38 15.11 -7.94
CA PRO A 117 -2.69 13.92 -8.74
C PRO A 117 -1.52 12.94 -8.80
N PHE A 118 -1.84 11.66 -8.95
CA PHE A 118 -0.86 10.63 -9.27
C PHE A 118 -0.47 10.71 -10.75
N GLU A 119 0.72 10.20 -11.06
CA GLU A 119 1.26 10.24 -12.41
C GLU A 119 0.67 9.11 -13.29
N GLU A 120 0.63 9.35 -14.61
CA GLU A 120 0.21 8.34 -15.57
C GLU A 120 1.04 7.06 -15.46
N ALA A 121 2.36 7.20 -15.29
CA ALA A 121 3.29 6.08 -15.13
C ALA A 121 2.94 5.19 -13.91
N GLN A 122 2.38 5.78 -12.84
CA GLN A 122 1.93 5.02 -11.67
C GLN A 122 0.69 4.17 -12.00
N TYR A 123 -0.27 4.72 -12.74
CA TYR A 123 -1.45 3.96 -13.17
C TYR A 123 -1.10 2.89 -14.20
N GLU A 124 -0.14 3.14 -15.10
CA GLU A 124 0.41 2.12 -16.00
C GLU A 124 1.06 0.98 -15.21
N ALA A 125 1.83 1.29 -14.18
CA ALA A 125 2.43 0.29 -13.29
C ALA A 125 1.36 -0.50 -12.54
N LEU A 126 0.36 0.17 -11.96
CA LEU A 126 -0.76 -0.43 -11.25
C LEU A 126 -1.57 -1.36 -12.17
N SER A 127 -1.78 -0.98 -13.44
CA SER A 127 -2.50 -1.79 -14.42
C SER A 127 -1.83 -3.13 -14.75
N ARG A 128 -0.54 -3.26 -14.44
CA ARG A 128 0.20 -4.52 -14.55
C ARG A 128 0.23 -5.29 -13.22
N LEU A 129 0.42 -4.60 -12.12
CA LEU A 129 0.57 -5.20 -10.78
C LEU A 129 -0.76 -5.75 -10.26
N LEU A 130 -1.83 -4.95 -10.25
CA LEU A 130 -3.10 -5.31 -9.65
C LEU A 130 -3.76 -6.53 -10.31
N PRO A 131 -3.85 -6.62 -11.65
CA PRO A 131 -4.37 -7.85 -12.29
C PRO A 131 -3.49 -9.07 -12.03
N ALA A 132 -2.17 -8.92 -11.85
CA ALA A 132 -1.29 -10.04 -11.51
C ALA A 132 -1.59 -10.57 -10.10
N ILE A 133 -1.87 -9.69 -9.14
CA ILE A 133 -2.31 -10.05 -7.79
C ILE A 133 -3.66 -10.76 -7.86
N CYS A 134 -4.64 -10.21 -8.57
CA CYS A 134 -5.99 -10.80 -8.71
C CYS A 134 -5.98 -12.18 -9.38
N ARG A 135 -5.02 -12.46 -10.27
CA ARG A 135 -4.87 -13.81 -10.86
C ARG A 135 -4.24 -14.80 -9.90
N ARG A 136 -3.40 -14.34 -8.96
CA ARG A 136 -2.67 -15.22 -8.05
C ARG A 136 -3.46 -15.56 -6.79
N TYR A 137 -4.25 -14.62 -6.30
CA TYR A 137 -4.96 -14.72 -5.02
C TYR A 137 -6.48 -14.60 -5.25
N PRO A 138 -7.30 -15.22 -4.39
CA PRO A 138 -8.74 -15.10 -4.42
C PRO A 138 -9.17 -13.73 -3.88
N ILE A 139 -8.78 -12.66 -4.57
CA ILE A 139 -9.16 -11.29 -4.21
C ILE A 139 -10.66 -11.12 -4.42
N GLU A 140 -11.36 -10.69 -3.39
CA GLU A 140 -12.79 -10.42 -3.38
C GLU A 140 -13.06 -8.92 -3.49
N ALA A 141 -12.18 -8.09 -2.91
CA ALA A 141 -12.35 -6.64 -2.94
C ALA A 141 -11.03 -5.86 -3.06
N VAL A 142 -11.15 -4.63 -3.56
CA VAL A 142 -10.12 -3.58 -3.50
C VAL A 142 -10.73 -2.36 -2.82
N THR A 143 -10.01 -1.76 -1.88
CA THR A 143 -10.48 -0.61 -1.12
C THR A 143 -9.34 0.37 -0.81
N GLY A 144 -9.66 1.52 -0.21
CA GLY A 144 -8.70 2.49 0.30
C GLY A 144 -8.50 2.38 1.80
N HIS A 145 -7.34 2.79 2.29
CA HIS A 145 -7.07 2.83 3.73
C HIS A 145 -8.08 3.71 4.47
N GLU A 146 -8.51 4.81 3.86
CA GLU A 146 -9.52 5.71 4.41
C GLU A 146 -10.85 5.02 4.72
N PHE A 147 -11.22 3.99 3.98
CA PHE A 147 -12.49 3.27 4.14
C PHE A 147 -12.42 2.15 5.17
N ILE A 148 -11.23 1.67 5.52
CA ILE A 148 -11.02 0.63 6.54
C ILE A 148 -10.50 1.18 7.87
N ALA A 149 -10.18 2.47 7.92
CA ALA A 149 -9.67 3.16 9.09
C ALA A 149 -10.32 4.55 9.23
N LEU A 150 -11.66 4.57 9.21
CA LEU A 150 -12.50 5.78 9.19
C LEU A 150 -12.09 6.79 10.27
N GLY A 151 -11.97 8.06 9.88
CA GLY A 151 -11.61 9.16 10.75
C GLY A 151 -10.15 9.16 11.23
N ARG A 152 -9.36 8.12 10.88
CA ARG A 152 -7.95 7.99 11.23
C ARG A 152 -7.03 8.15 10.03
N LYS A 153 -7.49 7.75 8.86
CA LYS A 153 -6.72 7.75 7.60
C LYS A 153 -7.49 8.42 6.48
N SER A 154 -6.77 8.98 5.52
CA SER A 154 -7.32 9.69 4.36
C SER A 154 -6.73 9.21 3.03
N ASP A 155 -5.85 8.23 3.05
CA ASP A 155 -5.22 7.65 1.86
C ASP A 155 -6.09 6.55 1.23
N PRO A 156 -6.11 6.41 -0.10
CA PRO A 156 -5.31 7.08 -1.11
C PRO A 156 -5.81 8.49 -1.52
N GLY A 157 -6.88 9.02 -0.88
CA GLY A 157 -7.32 10.40 -0.98
C GLY A 157 -8.06 10.75 -2.27
N PRO A 158 -8.45 12.05 -2.38
CA PRO A 158 -9.40 12.50 -3.40
C PRO A 158 -8.84 12.52 -4.83
N PHE A 159 -7.52 12.48 -5.00
CA PHE A 159 -6.86 12.47 -6.31
C PHE A 159 -6.64 11.05 -6.86
N PHE A 160 -7.02 10.01 -6.10
CA PHE A 160 -6.95 8.65 -6.60
C PHE A 160 -8.12 8.36 -7.54
N GLU A 161 -7.81 7.96 -8.78
CA GLU A 161 -8.78 7.73 -9.83
C GLU A 161 -9.40 6.33 -9.76
N TRP A 162 -10.36 6.14 -8.86
CA TRP A 162 -11.05 4.86 -8.64
C TRP A 162 -11.64 4.25 -9.91
N THR A 163 -12.18 5.08 -10.81
CA THR A 163 -12.73 4.62 -12.09
C THR A 163 -11.68 3.93 -12.96
N ARG A 164 -10.43 4.39 -12.91
CA ARG A 164 -9.33 3.70 -13.61
C ARG A 164 -9.03 2.36 -12.98
N LEU A 165 -9.02 2.28 -11.63
CA LEU A 165 -8.79 1.04 -10.92
C LEU A 165 -9.89 0.01 -11.23
N GLU A 166 -11.16 0.43 -11.28
CA GLU A 166 -12.29 -0.44 -11.66
C GLU A 166 -12.09 -1.11 -13.02
N MET A 167 -11.47 -0.43 -13.97
CA MET A 167 -11.14 -1.00 -15.29
C MET A 167 -10.00 -2.00 -15.27
N MET A 168 -9.23 -2.06 -14.19
CA MET A 168 -8.06 -2.96 -14.04
C MET A 168 -8.41 -4.30 -13.41
N VAL A 169 -9.54 -4.40 -12.73
CA VAL A 169 -9.96 -5.61 -12.03
C VAL A 169 -11.11 -6.32 -12.73
N PRO A 170 -11.23 -7.65 -12.60
CA PRO A 170 -12.42 -8.39 -13.06
C PRO A 170 -13.69 -7.85 -12.41
N SER A 171 -14.81 -7.88 -13.13
CA SER A 171 -16.13 -7.45 -12.62
C SER A 171 -16.66 -8.26 -11.44
N SER A 172 -16.01 -9.37 -11.10
CA SER A 172 -16.30 -10.18 -9.91
C SER A 172 -15.61 -9.68 -8.64
N ILE A 173 -14.75 -8.67 -8.75
CA ILE A 173 -14.04 -8.07 -7.62
C ILE A 173 -14.68 -6.73 -7.29
N ASP A 174 -15.11 -6.58 -6.04
CA ASP A 174 -15.76 -5.36 -5.59
C ASP A 174 -14.72 -4.23 -5.37
N VAL A 175 -15.05 -3.04 -5.84
CA VAL A 175 -14.28 -1.81 -5.52
C VAL A 175 -15.07 -1.02 -4.49
N VAL A 176 -14.67 -1.13 -3.22
CA VAL A 176 -15.40 -0.60 -2.07
C VAL A 176 -14.87 0.76 -1.66
N ARG A 177 -15.76 1.78 -1.59
CA ARG A 177 -15.45 3.21 -1.33
C ARG A 177 -16.35 3.82 -0.25
N GLN A 178 -16.82 3.02 0.70
CA GLN A 178 -17.70 3.49 1.79
C GLN A 178 -17.60 2.57 3.02
#